data_87718bf8e994b50ea10f355981bb1f40
#
_entry.id   87718bf8e994b50ea10f355981bb1f40
#
_cell.length_a   1.000
_cell.length_b   1.000
_cell.length_c   1.000
_cell.angle_alpha   90.00
_cell.angle_beta   90.00
_cell.angle_gamma   90.00
#
_symmetry.space_group_name_H-M   'P 1'
#
loop_
_entity.id
_entity.type
_entity.pdbx_description
1 polymer ?
#
loop_
_entity_poly.entity_id
_entity_poly.type
_entity_poly.pdbx_seq_one_letter_code
_entity_poly.pdbx_strand_id
1 'polypeptide(L)'
;MEANLGMAGGPITFTPATIGEPVLRWRSRARSIEGIEQELSRIWTSPDLNRDLDGDKITDLRVAARTSVMNLVVIARRQEIGERCASTIQRLTGRHPSRTTILSSADPDGPSWLDAQIQAHCVLPRQDAAATCAETIYVTAGGEGGRHLDAIVAPLLIHDLPVTVWWPDEPPFGSQPANDLFEMADRLIVDGSGWRGTGLEQLRRMAALQERLPLAISDFALVRQSRWRETIASIFDIPNFLPYLRHLRRIAITYAVREDGGAETTNIVKPVYHAAWLASRLGMRVEKPLAPLASPVRPSAPRHGGAAPLATALRRGGAQLVAGGRIPVQAILAALDATEEDERETRVE
;
A
#
# COMPACT_ATOMS: atom_id res chain seq x y z
N MET A 1 -7.38 35.90 26.21
CA MET A 1 -6.03 36.43 25.87
C MET A 1 -5.05 35.30 26.20
N GLU A 2 -5.09 34.22 25.39
CA GLU A 2 -4.25 33.05 25.53
C GLU A 2 -3.08 33.16 24.59
N ALA A 3 -1.91 33.03 25.16
CA ALA A 3 -0.64 33.25 24.50
C ALA A 3 -0.42 32.22 23.39
N ASN A 4 -0.23 32.73 22.20
CA ASN A 4 0.17 32.04 20.98
C ASN A 4 1.59 31.44 21.17
N LEU A 5 1.70 30.29 21.79
CA LEU A 5 2.91 29.49 21.81
C LEU A 5 3.05 28.76 20.47
N GLY A 6 3.30 29.54 19.42
CA GLY A 6 3.87 29.04 18.19
C GLY A 6 5.24 28.47 18.50
N MET A 7 5.33 27.15 18.60
CA MET A 7 6.64 26.51 18.63
C MET A 7 7.31 26.79 17.28
N ALA A 8 8.20 27.76 17.26
CA ALA A 8 9.06 28.01 16.11
C ALA A 8 9.79 26.73 15.79
N GLY A 9 9.54 26.19 14.59
CA GLY A 9 10.30 25.06 14.08
C GLY A 9 11.78 25.43 14.00
N GLY A 10 12.64 24.48 14.24
CA GLY A 10 14.08 24.69 14.23
C GLY A 10 14.86 23.40 14.09
N PRO A 11 16.17 23.52 13.92
CA PRO A 11 17.08 22.39 13.85
C PRO A 11 17.10 21.64 15.18
N ILE A 12 17.22 20.32 15.10
CA ILE A 12 17.31 19.44 16.28
C ILE A 12 18.77 19.15 16.55
N THR A 13 19.14 19.17 17.82
CA THR A 13 20.49 18.81 18.29
C THR A 13 20.82 17.37 17.92
N PHE A 14 22.01 17.14 17.38
CA PHE A 14 22.37 15.91 16.69
C PHE A 14 22.86 14.79 17.58
N THR A 15 22.40 13.57 17.26
CA THR A 15 23.16 12.34 17.55
C THR A 15 24.00 12.02 16.30
N PRO A 16 25.26 11.57 16.43
CA PRO A 16 26.07 11.17 15.29
C PRO A 16 25.30 10.19 14.40
N ALA A 17 25.24 10.45 13.10
CA ALA A 17 24.50 9.63 12.19
C ALA A 17 25.27 8.33 11.91
N THR A 18 24.63 7.22 12.17
CA THR A 18 25.09 5.91 11.67
C THR A 18 24.88 5.86 10.16
N ILE A 19 25.89 5.44 9.42
CA ILE A 19 25.78 5.29 7.95
C ILE A 19 24.59 4.41 7.61
N GLY A 20 23.71 4.92 6.73
CA GLY A 20 22.51 4.20 6.26
C GLY A 20 21.28 4.34 7.18
N GLU A 21 21.39 4.95 8.34
CA GLU A 21 20.25 5.20 9.22
C GLU A 21 19.65 6.61 8.98
N PRO A 22 18.30 6.72 8.95
CA PRO A 22 17.64 8.01 8.83
C PRO A 22 17.74 8.80 10.15
N VAL A 23 18.20 10.03 10.06
CA VAL A 23 18.30 10.96 11.19
C VAL A 23 17.34 12.12 10.98
N LEU A 24 16.55 12.43 12.02
CA LEU A 24 15.67 13.58 12.02
C LEU A 24 16.52 14.86 12.15
N ARG A 25 16.44 15.75 11.15
CA ARG A 25 17.21 16.99 11.04
C ARG A 25 16.38 18.25 11.27
N TRP A 26 15.08 18.16 11.02
CA TRP A 26 14.16 19.29 11.15
C TRP A 26 12.81 18.84 11.67
N ARG A 27 12.22 19.68 12.53
CA ARG A 27 10.83 19.51 12.98
C ARG A 27 10.19 20.90 13.14
N SER A 28 9.00 21.06 12.55
CA SER A 28 8.18 22.25 12.71
C SER A 28 6.68 21.89 12.72
N ARG A 29 5.83 22.87 12.99
CA ARG A 29 4.37 22.73 12.96
C ARG A 29 3.74 23.86 12.17
N ALA A 30 2.63 23.55 11.51
CA ALA A 30 1.80 24.53 10.80
C ALA A 30 0.32 24.22 11.03
N ARG A 31 -0.54 25.25 10.86
CA ARG A 31 -1.99 25.12 11.01
C ARG A 31 -2.75 25.56 9.75
N SER A 32 -2.05 25.75 8.66
CA SER A 32 -2.61 26.05 7.34
C SER A 32 -1.71 25.47 6.25
N ILE A 33 -2.25 25.32 5.06
CA ILE A 33 -1.51 24.82 3.89
C ILE A 33 -0.37 25.79 3.55
N GLU A 34 -0.62 27.10 3.56
CA GLU A 34 0.39 28.12 3.33
C GLU A 34 1.52 28.04 4.37
N GLY A 35 1.17 27.76 5.63
CA GLY A 35 2.15 27.54 6.70
C GLY A 35 3.01 26.32 6.46
N ILE A 36 2.44 25.24 5.92
CA ILE A 36 3.19 24.02 5.54
C ILE A 36 4.19 24.36 4.43
N GLU A 37 3.76 25.06 3.38
CA GLU A 37 4.62 25.44 2.26
C GLU A 37 5.76 26.37 2.69
N GLN A 38 5.47 27.32 3.57
CA GLN A 38 6.48 28.22 4.15
C GLN A 38 7.54 27.41 4.93
N GLU A 39 7.12 26.47 5.77
CA GLU A 39 8.06 25.62 6.53
C GLU A 39 8.87 24.70 5.62
N LEU A 40 8.26 24.12 4.59
CA LEU A 40 8.97 23.33 3.58
C LEU A 40 10.03 24.17 2.85
N SER A 41 9.70 25.40 2.47
CA SER A 41 10.65 26.31 1.86
C SER A 41 11.80 26.67 2.82
N ARG A 42 11.48 26.90 4.09
CA ARG A 42 12.43 27.27 5.14
C ARG A 42 13.42 26.12 5.45
N ILE A 43 13.00 24.87 5.42
CA ILE A 43 13.88 23.71 5.58
C ILE A 43 15.07 23.80 4.60
N TRP A 44 14.77 24.02 3.32
CA TRP A 44 15.78 23.93 2.26
C TRP A 44 16.63 25.21 2.11
N THR A 45 16.19 26.30 2.69
CA THR A 45 16.95 27.56 2.71
C THR A 45 17.76 27.74 4.00
N SER A 46 17.52 26.88 5.01
CA SER A 46 18.24 26.97 6.29
C SER A 46 19.68 26.48 6.18
N PRO A 47 20.66 27.28 6.60
CA PRO A 47 22.04 26.82 6.68
C PRO A 47 22.25 25.69 7.69
N ASP A 48 21.33 25.51 8.64
CA ASP A 48 21.41 24.50 9.68
C ASP A 48 21.17 23.07 9.16
N LEU A 49 20.42 22.92 8.07
CA LEU A 49 20.21 21.62 7.43
C LEU A 49 21.52 21.14 6.74
N ASN A 50 22.33 22.09 6.31
CA ASN A 50 23.57 21.85 5.57
C ASN A 50 24.80 21.70 6.48
N ARG A 51 24.64 21.83 7.81
CA ARG A 51 25.72 21.57 8.75
C ARG A 51 26.05 20.09 8.82
N ASP A 52 27.33 19.79 8.92
CA ASP A 52 27.83 18.41 8.94
C ASP A 52 27.18 17.57 10.05
N LEU A 53 26.97 16.28 9.76
CA LEU A 53 26.40 15.31 10.71
C LEU A 53 27.35 14.99 11.88
N ASP A 54 28.60 15.43 11.83
CA ASP A 54 29.62 15.15 12.84
C ASP A 54 29.68 16.17 14.02
N GLY A 55 28.72 17.05 14.12
CA GLY A 55 28.43 17.82 15.35
C GLY A 55 29.38 18.94 15.75
N ASP A 56 30.65 18.98 15.35
CA ASP A 56 31.64 19.89 15.92
C ASP A 56 32.52 20.67 14.91
N LYS A 57 32.44 20.39 13.63
CA LYS A 57 33.22 21.15 12.64
C LYS A 57 32.38 21.54 11.46
N ILE A 58 32.24 22.86 11.30
CA ILE A 58 31.84 23.54 10.05
C ILE A 58 32.96 23.26 9.02
N THR A 59 33.04 22.03 8.54
CA THR A 59 33.98 21.66 7.49
C THR A 59 33.20 21.02 6.37
N ASP A 60 33.16 21.73 5.27
CA ASP A 60 32.58 21.38 3.97
C ASP A 60 31.08 21.09 3.99
N LEU A 61 30.34 22.08 3.54
CA LEU A 61 28.96 22.05 3.10
C LEU A 61 28.72 20.82 2.19
N ARG A 62 28.51 19.65 2.78
CA ARG A 62 27.93 18.54 2.06
C ARG A 62 26.45 18.85 1.90
N VAL A 63 26.14 19.57 0.84
CA VAL A 63 24.81 20.00 0.49
C VAL A 63 23.88 18.80 0.58
N ALA A 64 22.99 18.84 1.55
CA ALA A 64 21.88 17.90 1.60
C ALA A 64 21.04 18.13 0.34
N ALA A 65 21.16 17.22 -0.63
CA ALA A 65 20.38 17.34 -1.84
C ALA A 65 18.93 16.97 -1.53
N ARG A 66 17.99 17.84 -1.85
CA ARG A 66 16.59 17.49 -1.94
C ARG A 66 16.41 16.56 -3.12
N THR A 67 16.24 15.26 -2.86
CA THR A 67 16.22 14.21 -3.88
C THR A 67 14.90 13.46 -3.87
N SER A 68 13.78 14.19 -3.82
CA SER A 68 12.47 13.52 -3.97
C SER A 68 12.30 13.02 -5.41
N VAL A 69 12.00 11.73 -5.56
CA VAL A 69 11.73 11.10 -6.86
C VAL A 69 10.24 10.77 -7.06
N MET A 70 9.43 10.96 -6.03
CA MET A 70 7.98 10.77 -6.07
C MET A 70 7.29 11.51 -4.92
N ASN A 71 6.01 11.76 -5.09
CA ASN A 71 5.09 12.11 -4.02
C ASN A 71 4.48 10.82 -3.44
N LEU A 72 4.54 10.65 -2.12
CA LEU A 72 3.92 9.53 -1.43
C LEU A 72 2.85 10.06 -0.47
N VAL A 73 1.59 9.79 -0.79
CA VAL A 73 0.44 10.19 0.01
C VAL A 73 -0.08 8.97 0.78
N VAL A 74 -0.09 9.05 2.11
CA VAL A 74 -0.59 7.98 2.97
C VAL A 74 -1.91 8.44 3.59
N ILE A 75 -2.98 7.68 3.37
CA ILE A 75 -4.28 7.95 3.99
C ILE A 75 -4.47 7.00 5.16
N ALA A 76 -4.23 7.49 6.35
CA ALA A 76 -4.32 6.71 7.58
C ALA A 76 -5.57 7.10 8.37
N ARG A 77 -6.44 6.14 8.64
CA ARG A 77 -7.67 6.38 9.41
C ARG A 77 -7.39 6.76 10.87
N ARG A 78 -6.25 6.34 11.41
CA ARG A 78 -5.82 6.59 12.79
C ARG A 78 -4.35 6.98 12.81
N GLN A 79 -3.99 7.83 13.76
CA GLN A 79 -2.63 8.33 13.91
C GLN A 79 -1.59 7.21 14.05
N GLU A 80 -1.90 6.16 14.82
CA GLU A 80 -0.95 5.05 15.06
C GLU A 80 -0.65 4.26 13.77
N ILE A 81 -1.59 4.22 12.82
CA ILE A 81 -1.37 3.62 11.50
C ILE A 81 -0.44 4.51 10.69
N GLY A 82 -0.66 5.81 10.71
CA GLY A 82 0.20 6.80 10.08
C GLY A 82 1.64 6.72 10.59
N GLU A 83 1.85 6.64 11.90
CA GLU A 83 3.16 6.53 12.52
C GLU A 83 3.91 5.24 12.12
N ARG A 84 3.20 4.11 12.02
CA ARG A 84 3.78 2.85 11.50
C ARG A 84 4.16 2.94 10.03
N CYS A 85 3.34 3.58 9.22
CA CYS A 85 3.65 3.85 7.83
C CYS A 85 4.89 4.73 7.72
N ALA A 86 4.95 5.82 8.47
CA ALA A 86 6.08 6.74 8.52
C ALA A 86 7.39 6.04 8.89
N SER A 87 7.38 5.22 9.94
CA SER A 87 8.54 4.42 10.35
C SER A 87 9.04 3.49 9.24
N THR A 88 8.11 2.95 8.45
CA THR A 88 8.48 2.11 7.29
C THR A 88 9.09 2.94 6.18
N ILE A 89 8.49 4.10 5.86
CA ILE A 89 8.95 5.01 4.81
C ILE A 89 10.32 5.59 5.13
N GLN A 90 10.54 6.01 6.38
CA GLN A 90 11.82 6.54 6.83
C GLN A 90 13.00 5.58 6.57
N ARG A 91 12.79 4.28 6.79
CA ARG A 91 13.80 3.26 6.47
C ARG A 91 14.10 3.11 4.97
N LEU A 92 13.24 3.63 4.11
CA LEU A 92 13.40 3.62 2.66
C LEU A 92 13.97 4.93 2.10
N THR A 93 14.16 5.96 2.93
CA THR A 93 14.59 7.30 2.50
C THR A 93 15.85 7.27 1.64
N GLY A 94 16.83 6.45 1.98
CA GLY A 94 18.07 6.31 1.20
C GLY A 94 17.93 5.60 -0.15
N ARG A 95 16.81 4.89 -0.40
CA ARG A 95 16.56 4.14 -1.64
C ARG A 95 15.46 4.75 -2.50
N HIS A 96 14.44 5.27 -1.85
CA HIS A 96 13.25 5.86 -2.49
C HIS A 96 12.90 7.17 -1.78
N PRO A 97 13.74 8.20 -1.92
CA PRO A 97 13.47 9.50 -1.32
C PRO A 97 12.16 10.07 -1.90
N SER A 98 11.28 10.51 -1.02
CA SER A 98 9.96 11.01 -1.39
C SER A 98 9.58 12.23 -0.57
N ARG A 99 8.75 13.11 -1.14
CA ARG A 99 7.90 13.94 -0.31
C ARG A 99 6.73 13.08 0.16
N THR A 100 6.68 12.83 1.46
CA THR A 100 5.64 11.99 2.07
C THR A 100 4.63 12.86 2.79
N THR A 101 3.36 12.75 2.43
CA THR A 101 2.25 13.40 3.15
C THR A 101 1.39 12.31 3.78
N ILE A 102 1.32 12.28 5.12
CA ILE A 102 0.52 11.31 5.88
C ILE A 102 -0.68 12.06 6.43
N LEU A 103 -1.87 11.68 5.97
CA LEU A 103 -3.12 12.34 6.32
C LEU A 103 -3.97 11.46 7.21
N SER A 104 -4.58 12.07 8.21
CA SER A 104 -5.64 11.46 9.01
C SER A 104 -6.82 12.44 9.13
N SER A 105 -8.02 11.89 9.07
CA SER A 105 -9.25 12.65 9.33
C SER A 105 -9.67 12.45 10.79
N ALA A 106 -9.96 13.54 11.47
CA ALA A 106 -10.52 13.54 12.81
C ALA A 106 -11.82 14.36 12.82
N ASP A 107 -12.82 13.85 13.51
CA ASP A 107 -14.11 14.52 13.68
C ASP A 107 -14.64 15.23 12.41
N PRO A 108 -15.07 14.46 11.38
CA PRO A 108 -15.49 15.03 10.11
C PRO A 108 -16.77 15.91 10.21
N ASP A 109 -17.51 15.81 11.30
CA ASP A 109 -18.74 16.58 11.55
C ASP A 109 -18.52 17.77 12.49
N GLY A 110 -17.32 17.93 13.01
CA GLY A 110 -16.92 19.04 13.87
C GLY A 110 -16.50 20.30 13.11
N PRO A 111 -15.94 21.29 13.81
CA PRO A 111 -15.40 22.48 13.19
C PRO A 111 -14.18 22.15 12.30
N SER A 112 -13.97 22.97 11.27
CA SER A 112 -12.82 22.81 10.38
C SER A 112 -11.53 23.29 11.06
N TRP A 113 -10.53 22.43 11.08
CA TRP A 113 -9.18 22.74 11.56
C TRP A 113 -8.15 21.86 10.85
N LEU A 114 -6.90 22.29 10.88
CA LEU A 114 -5.74 21.57 10.38
C LEU A 114 -4.59 21.70 11.37
N ASP A 115 -3.94 20.60 11.68
CA ASP A 115 -2.67 20.56 12.41
C ASP A 115 -1.68 19.72 11.61
N ALA A 116 -0.53 20.31 11.31
CA ALA A 116 0.52 19.65 10.54
C ALA A 116 1.84 19.67 11.29
N GLN A 117 2.51 18.53 11.28
CA GLN A 117 3.90 18.40 11.72
C GLN A 117 4.77 18.10 10.50
N ILE A 118 5.76 18.95 10.26
CA ILE A 118 6.71 18.84 9.16
C ILE A 118 8.04 18.34 9.70
N GLN A 119 8.61 17.33 9.05
CA GLN A 119 9.90 16.74 9.43
C GLN A 119 10.77 16.57 8.19
N ALA A 120 12.09 16.73 8.35
CA ALA A 120 13.06 16.31 7.36
C ALA A 120 13.99 15.27 7.97
N HIS A 121 14.08 14.12 7.30
CA HIS A 121 14.98 13.04 7.66
C HIS A 121 16.07 12.93 6.59
N CYS A 122 17.32 12.85 7.03
CA CYS A 122 18.46 12.70 6.15
C CYS A 122 19.17 11.38 6.42
N VAL A 123 19.63 10.73 5.36
CA VAL A 123 20.42 9.50 5.40
C VAL A 123 21.77 9.78 4.77
N LEU A 124 22.84 9.43 5.47
CA LEU A 124 24.20 9.44 4.93
C LEU A 124 24.46 8.08 4.28
N PRO A 125 24.49 7.96 2.94
CA PRO A 125 24.60 6.66 2.28
C PRO A 125 26.01 6.06 2.39
N ARG A 126 27.04 6.89 2.47
CA ARG A 126 28.46 6.55 2.64
C ARG A 126 29.20 7.72 3.28
N GLN A 127 30.35 7.46 3.89
CA GLN A 127 31.14 8.46 4.61
C GLN A 127 31.51 9.70 3.77
N ASP A 128 31.70 9.54 2.46
CA ASP A 128 32.11 10.61 1.54
C ASP A 128 30.99 11.11 0.61
N ALA A 129 29.74 10.65 0.82
CA ALA A 129 28.62 11.02 -0.02
C ALA A 129 27.81 12.17 0.58
N ALA A 130 27.13 12.94 -0.27
CA ALA A 130 26.14 13.89 0.17
C ALA A 130 24.96 13.18 0.83
N ALA A 131 24.44 13.72 1.92
CA ALA A 131 23.25 13.19 2.57
C ALA A 131 22.03 13.34 1.66
N THR A 132 21.21 12.29 1.61
CA THR A 132 19.92 12.29 0.95
C THR A 132 18.85 12.60 1.97
N CYS A 133 18.09 13.67 1.74
CA CYS A 133 17.05 14.11 2.66
C CYS A 133 15.66 13.99 2.03
N ALA A 134 14.68 13.55 2.83
CA ALA A 134 13.29 13.44 2.47
C ALA A 134 12.40 14.16 3.48
N GLU A 135 11.31 14.71 2.99
CA GLU A 135 10.31 15.43 3.77
C GLU A 135 9.18 14.50 4.17
N THR A 136 8.72 14.61 5.41
CA THR A 136 7.50 13.95 5.89
C THR A 136 6.59 14.99 6.52
N ILE A 137 5.38 15.09 6.04
CA ILE A 137 4.33 16.00 6.48
C ILE A 137 3.23 15.14 7.09
N TYR A 138 3.01 15.26 8.39
CA TYR A 138 1.89 14.64 9.07
C TYR A 138 0.78 15.68 9.17
N VAL A 139 -0.38 15.38 8.61
CA VAL A 139 -1.54 16.26 8.63
C VAL A 139 -2.69 15.56 9.30
N THR A 140 -3.28 16.19 10.28
CA THR A 140 -4.60 15.83 10.83
C THR A 140 -5.55 16.96 10.54
N ALA A 141 -6.70 16.65 9.93
CA ALA A 141 -7.71 17.62 9.59
C ALA A 141 -9.07 17.21 10.14
N GLY A 142 -9.82 18.19 10.68
CA GLY A 142 -11.19 18.02 11.13
C GLY A 142 -12.18 18.77 10.25
N GLY A 143 -13.48 18.51 10.46
CA GLY A 143 -14.56 19.17 9.73
C GLY A 143 -14.46 18.96 8.21
N GLU A 144 -14.71 20.02 7.46
CA GLU A 144 -14.68 20.02 6.00
C GLU A 144 -13.32 19.58 5.43
N GLY A 145 -12.20 20.02 6.03
CA GLY A 145 -10.86 19.58 5.63
C GLY A 145 -10.65 18.07 5.79
N GLY A 146 -11.26 17.47 6.81
CA GLY A 146 -11.23 16.02 7.03
C GLY A 146 -12.06 15.22 6.02
N ARG A 147 -13.02 15.85 5.34
CA ARG A 147 -13.83 15.25 4.26
C ARG A 147 -13.16 15.35 2.89
N HIS A 148 -12.41 16.43 2.64
CA HIS A 148 -11.77 16.76 1.35
C HIS A 148 -10.24 16.70 1.47
N LEU A 149 -9.70 15.50 1.70
CA LEU A 149 -8.26 15.31 1.85
C LEU A 149 -7.49 15.59 0.55
N ASP A 150 -8.13 15.44 -0.61
CA ASP A 150 -7.62 15.80 -1.93
C ASP A 150 -7.24 17.29 -2.00
N ALA A 151 -8.09 18.17 -1.47
CA ALA A 151 -7.85 19.61 -1.43
C ALA A 151 -6.63 19.99 -0.55
N ILE A 152 -6.31 19.15 0.45
CA ILE A 152 -5.10 19.33 1.27
C ILE A 152 -3.87 18.79 0.53
N VAL A 153 -4.02 17.66 -0.16
CA VAL A 153 -2.91 16.99 -0.85
C VAL A 153 -2.43 17.76 -2.06
N ALA A 154 -3.35 18.20 -2.92
CA ALA A 154 -3.02 18.78 -4.23
C ALA A 154 -1.97 19.90 -4.16
N PRO A 155 -2.08 20.93 -3.31
CA PRO A 155 -1.09 22.00 -3.21
C PRO A 155 0.25 21.53 -2.63
N LEU A 156 0.30 20.42 -1.90
CA LEU A 156 1.52 19.89 -1.27
C LEU A 156 2.34 18.99 -2.20
N LEU A 157 1.81 18.61 -3.36
CA LEU A 157 2.53 17.78 -4.32
C LEU A 157 3.68 18.56 -4.99
N ILE A 158 4.79 17.88 -5.19
CA ILE A 158 5.85 18.37 -6.08
C ILE A 158 5.38 18.10 -7.51
N HIS A 159 5.26 19.17 -8.30
CA HIS A 159 4.90 19.06 -9.71
C HIS A 159 5.91 18.18 -10.47
N ASP A 160 5.44 17.54 -11.53
CA ASP A 160 6.23 16.68 -12.42
C ASP A 160 6.78 15.40 -11.77
N LEU A 161 6.46 15.11 -10.51
CA LEU A 161 6.80 13.86 -9.87
C LEU A 161 5.59 12.93 -9.78
N PRO A 162 5.78 11.62 -9.99
CA PRO A 162 4.70 10.65 -9.90
C PRO A 162 4.08 10.64 -8.49
N VAL A 163 2.76 10.46 -8.44
CA VAL A 163 1.98 10.43 -7.22
C VAL A 163 1.62 9.00 -6.87
N THR A 164 2.07 8.53 -5.73
CA THR A 164 1.69 7.24 -5.17
C THR A 164 0.81 7.44 -3.94
N VAL A 165 -0.40 6.93 -3.99
CA VAL A 165 -1.32 6.89 -2.84
C VAL A 165 -1.17 5.54 -2.15
N TRP A 166 -0.85 5.53 -0.87
CA TRP A 166 -0.87 4.33 -0.04
C TRP A 166 -2.02 4.39 0.95
N TRP A 167 -2.95 3.45 0.81
CA TRP A 167 -4.09 3.29 1.70
C TRP A 167 -3.93 2.02 2.53
N PRO A 168 -3.37 2.10 3.74
CA PRO A 168 -3.04 0.92 4.58
C PRO A 168 -4.24 0.17 5.12
N ASP A 169 -5.38 0.85 5.27
CA ASP A 169 -6.67 0.28 5.66
C ASP A 169 -7.50 -0.09 4.42
N GLU A 170 -8.78 -0.39 4.62
CA GLU A 170 -9.74 -0.63 3.56
C GLU A 170 -10.16 0.70 2.91
N PRO A 171 -9.83 0.95 1.62
CA PRO A 171 -10.24 2.16 0.94
C PRO A 171 -11.76 2.22 0.79
N PRO A 172 -12.40 3.39 0.96
CA PRO A 172 -13.82 3.56 0.71
C PRO A 172 -14.07 3.70 -0.80
N PHE A 173 -13.80 2.63 -1.55
CA PHE A 173 -14.02 2.61 -3.00
C PHE A 173 -15.43 3.06 -3.36
N GLY A 174 -15.53 3.96 -4.34
CA GLY A 174 -16.79 4.54 -4.81
C GLY A 174 -17.26 5.76 -4.03
N SER A 175 -16.59 6.17 -2.95
CA SER A 175 -16.83 7.48 -2.36
C SER A 175 -16.15 8.59 -3.16
N GLN A 176 -16.79 9.76 -3.26
CA GLN A 176 -16.24 10.88 -4.04
C GLN A 176 -14.86 11.33 -3.51
N PRO A 177 -14.66 11.54 -2.20
CA PRO A 177 -13.34 11.96 -1.69
C PRO A 177 -12.21 10.96 -1.97
N ALA A 178 -12.50 9.66 -2.02
CA ALA A 178 -11.48 8.67 -2.40
C ALA A 178 -11.23 8.67 -3.91
N ASN A 179 -12.27 8.87 -4.73
CA ASN A 179 -12.13 8.95 -6.17
C ASN A 179 -11.27 10.15 -6.58
N ASP A 180 -11.48 11.31 -5.96
CA ASP A 180 -10.71 12.53 -6.23
C ASP A 180 -9.20 12.32 -5.96
N LEU A 181 -8.87 11.59 -4.87
CA LEU A 181 -7.49 11.18 -4.59
C LEU A 181 -6.95 10.16 -5.61
N PHE A 182 -7.77 9.21 -6.06
CA PHE A 182 -7.35 8.21 -7.05
C PHE A 182 -7.12 8.82 -8.43
N GLU A 183 -7.86 9.87 -8.80
CA GLU A 183 -7.69 10.58 -10.07
C GLU A 183 -6.37 11.36 -10.14
N MET A 184 -5.82 11.78 -8.99
CA MET A 184 -4.50 12.42 -8.92
C MET A 184 -3.34 11.43 -8.90
N ALA A 185 -3.61 10.12 -8.72
CA ALA A 185 -2.58 9.14 -8.48
C ALA A 185 -2.16 8.38 -9.74
N ASP A 186 -0.85 8.18 -9.91
CA ASP A 186 -0.30 7.24 -10.87
C ASP A 186 -0.29 5.81 -10.33
N ARG A 187 -0.23 5.66 -8.99
CA ARG A 187 -0.17 4.38 -8.31
C ARG A 187 -0.97 4.38 -7.02
N LEU A 188 -1.72 3.30 -6.81
CA LEU A 188 -2.40 3.00 -5.55
C LEU A 188 -1.74 1.78 -4.89
N ILE A 189 -1.39 1.89 -3.62
CA ILE A 189 -0.90 0.78 -2.78
C ILE A 189 -1.97 0.48 -1.74
N VAL A 190 -2.37 -0.79 -1.65
CA VAL A 190 -3.38 -1.29 -0.71
C VAL A 190 -2.90 -2.56 -0.01
N ASP A 191 -3.64 -3.00 0.99
CA ASP A 191 -3.45 -4.29 1.65
C ASP A 191 -4.77 -5.06 1.75
N GLY A 192 -5.12 -5.76 0.69
CA GLY A 192 -6.36 -6.55 0.63
C GLY A 192 -6.47 -7.63 1.69
N SER A 193 -5.36 -8.03 2.33
CA SER A 193 -5.40 -9.04 3.40
C SER A 193 -6.03 -8.54 4.70
N GLY A 194 -6.22 -7.24 4.85
CA GLY A 194 -6.85 -6.60 6.00
C GLY A 194 -8.30 -6.18 5.79
N TRP A 195 -8.87 -6.37 4.60
CA TRP A 195 -10.24 -5.96 4.30
C TRP A 195 -11.28 -6.80 5.03
N ARG A 196 -12.45 -6.20 5.27
CA ARG A 196 -13.55 -6.83 6.00
C ARG A 196 -14.23 -7.93 5.17
N GLY A 197 -14.89 -8.85 5.84
CA GLY A 197 -15.60 -9.96 5.22
C GLY A 197 -14.67 -10.79 4.34
N THR A 198 -15.14 -11.25 3.21
CA THR A 198 -14.34 -12.02 2.24
C THR A 198 -13.33 -11.17 1.48
N GLY A 199 -13.52 -9.86 1.40
CA GLY A 199 -12.71 -8.93 0.60
C GLY A 199 -13.01 -8.96 -0.91
N LEU A 200 -13.95 -9.79 -1.37
CA LEU A 200 -14.27 -9.94 -2.79
C LEU A 200 -14.90 -8.68 -3.38
N GLU A 201 -15.80 -8.05 -2.64
CA GLU A 201 -16.45 -6.82 -3.08
C GLU A 201 -15.41 -5.69 -3.33
N GLN A 202 -14.44 -5.57 -2.45
CA GLN A 202 -13.37 -4.60 -2.61
C GLN A 202 -12.47 -4.94 -3.80
N LEU A 203 -12.21 -6.23 -4.05
CA LEU A 203 -11.49 -6.65 -5.26
C LEU A 203 -12.24 -6.26 -6.54
N ARG A 204 -13.58 -6.43 -6.57
CA ARG A 204 -14.42 -6.00 -7.71
C ARG A 204 -14.34 -4.49 -7.93
N ARG A 205 -14.51 -3.71 -6.85
CA ARG A 205 -14.44 -2.25 -6.91
C ARG A 205 -13.06 -1.75 -7.34
N MET A 206 -12.01 -2.39 -6.85
CA MET A 206 -10.64 -2.09 -7.25
C MET A 206 -10.40 -2.41 -8.72
N ALA A 207 -10.95 -3.51 -9.24
CA ALA A 207 -10.88 -3.87 -10.64
C ALA A 207 -11.61 -2.84 -11.53
N ALA A 208 -12.83 -2.46 -11.15
CA ALA A 208 -13.60 -1.43 -11.86
C ALA A 208 -12.88 -0.06 -11.84
N LEU A 209 -12.18 0.27 -10.75
CA LEU A 209 -11.35 1.47 -10.69
C LEU A 209 -10.22 1.44 -11.73
N GLN A 210 -9.53 0.29 -11.88
CA GLN A 210 -8.47 0.12 -12.89
C GLN A 210 -8.96 0.18 -14.35
N GLU A 211 -10.20 -0.19 -14.60
CA GLU A 211 -10.80 -0.05 -15.93
C GLU A 211 -11.11 1.41 -16.27
N ARG A 212 -11.45 2.19 -15.24
CA ARG A 212 -11.82 3.61 -15.39
C ARG A 212 -10.61 4.55 -15.43
N LEU A 213 -9.58 4.27 -14.63
CA LEU A 213 -8.41 5.14 -14.47
C LEU A 213 -7.12 4.43 -14.89
N PRO A 214 -6.16 5.17 -15.49
CA PRO A 214 -4.84 4.62 -15.85
C PRO A 214 -3.96 4.40 -14.60
N LEU A 215 -4.54 3.87 -13.54
CA LEU A 215 -3.97 3.73 -12.21
C LEU A 215 -3.27 2.39 -12.06
N ALA A 216 -1.97 2.40 -11.72
CA ALA A 216 -1.26 1.18 -11.36
C ALA A 216 -1.61 0.78 -9.93
N ILE A 217 -2.13 -0.42 -9.71
CA ILE A 217 -2.46 -0.90 -8.37
C ILE A 217 -1.44 -1.94 -7.89
N SER A 218 -0.99 -1.80 -6.66
CA SER A 218 -0.11 -2.73 -5.96
C SER A 218 -0.77 -3.16 -4.65
N ASP A 219 -1.00 -4.47 -4.50
CA ASP A 219 -1.60 -5.02 -3.28
C ASP A 219 -0.56 -5.82 -2.47
N PHE A 220 -0.35 -5.45 -1.21
CA PHE A 220 0.54 -6.19 -0.32
C PHE A 220 0.10 -7.64 -0.09
N ALA A 221 -1.20 -7.94 -0.17
CA ALA A 221 -1.69 -9.32 -0.11
C ALA A 221 -1.09 -10.18 -1.22
N LEU A 222 -0.91 -9.61 -2.43
CA LEU A 222 -0.25 -10.26 -3.56
C LEU A 222 1.28 -10.31 -3.38
N VAL A 223 1.89 -9.20 -2.96
CA VAL A 223 3.35 -9.08 -2.82
C VAL A 223 3.88 -10.04 -1.77
N ARG A 224 3.19 -10.17 -0.61
CA ARG A 224 3.60 -11.10 0.47
C ARG A 224 3.61 -12.57 0.05
N GLN A 225 2.99 -12.92 -1.05
CA GLN A 225 2.99 -14.29 -1.58
C GLN A 225 4.15 -14.57 -2.55
N SER A 226 5.06 -13.62 -2.77
CA SER A 226 6.18 -13.80 -3.72
C SER A 226 7.01 -15.03 -3.40
N ARG A 227 7.38 -15.24 -2.15
CA ARG A 227 8.16 -16.42 -1.72
C ARG A 227 7.41 -17.74 -1.97
N TRP A 228 6.10 -17.77 -1.75
CA TRP A 228 5.28 -18.93 -2.07
C TRP A 228 5.28 -19.23 -3.57
N ARG A 229 5.13 -18.19 -4.39
CA ARG A 229 5.16 -18.33 -5.85
C ARG A 229 6.52 -18.81 -6.33
N GLU A 230 7.60 -18.27 -5.79
CA GLU A 230 8.98 -18.70 -6.08
C GLU A 230 9.20 -20.15 -5.68
N THR A 231 8.75 -20.56 -4.48
CA THR A 231 8.87 -21.95 -4.02
C THR A 231 8.10 -22.92 -4.93
N ILE A 232 6.87 -22.57 -5.32
CA ILE A 232 6.10 -23.41 -6.25
C ILE A 232 6.79 -23.47 -7.62
N ALA A 233 7.27 -22.36 -8.14
CA ALA A 233 7.96 -22.31 -9.42
C ALA A 233 9.23 -23.17 -9.39
N SER A 234 10.04 -23.09 -8.33
CA SER A 234 11.29 -23.83 -8.20
C SER A 234 11.13 -25.34 -8.17
N ILE A 235 9.98 -25.86 -7.70
CA ILE A 235 9.66 -27.31 -7.77
C ILE A 235 9.61 -27.76 -9.25
N PHE A 236 9.02 -26.94 -10.11
CA PHE A 236 8.84 -27.28 -11.53
C PHE A 236 10.02 -26.85 -12.40
N ASP A 237 11.01 -26.16 -11.87
CA ASP A 237 12.30 -25.93 -12.52
C ASP A 237 13.15 -27.21 -12.50
N ILE A 238 12.79 -28.19 -11.66
CA ILE A 238 13.42 -29.53 -11.66
C ILE A 238 12.95 -30.29 -12.91
N PRO A 239 13.86 -30.75 -13.79
CA PRO A 239 13.50 -31.35 -15.09
C PRO A 239 12.52 -32.53 -14.97
N ASN A 240 12.61 -33.32 -13.90
CA ASN A 240 11.74 -34.47 -13.67
C ASN A 240 10.29 -34.06 -13.36
N PHE A 241 10.03 -32.86 -12.83
CA PHE A 241 8.70 -32.38 -12.48
C PHE A 241 8.07 -31.50 -13.57
N LEU A 242 8.88 -30.87 -14.42
CA LEU A 242 8.40 -29.99 -15.49
C LEU A 242 7.33 -30.64 -16.40
N PRO A 243 7.41 -31.93 -16.81
CA PRO A 243 6.39 -32.56 -17.63
C PRO A 243 5.01 -32.62 -16.98
N TYR A 244 4.95 -32.70 -15.63
CA TYR A 244 3.68 -32.78 -14.91
C TYR A 244 2.82 -31.52 -15.05
N LEU A 245 3.42 -30.36 -15.27
CA LEU A 245 2.67 -29.11 -15.52
C LEU A 245 1.71 -29.24 -16.72
N ARG A 246 2.10 -30.04 -17.73
CA ARG A 246 1.27 -30.25 -18.94
C ARG A 246 0.05 -31.12 -18.67
N HIS A 247 0.08 -31.90 -17.60
CA HIS A 247 -0.96 -32.85 -17.22
C HIS A 247 -1.79 -32.37 -16.02
N LEU A 248 -1.51 -31.17 -15.52
CA LEU A 248 -2.26 -30.59 -14.41
C LEU A 248 -3.70 -30.32 -14.84
N ARG A 249 -4.66 -30.97 -14.16
CA ARG A 249 -6.10 -30.87 -14.48
C ARG A 249 -6.90 -30.17 -13.39
N ARG A 250 -6.40 -30.16 -12.16
CA ARG A 250 -7.12 -29.63 -11.01
C ARG A 250 -6.13 -29.00 -10.03
N ILE A 251 -6.52 -27.84 -9.48
CA ILE A 251 -5.80 -27.17 -8.40
C ILE A 251 -6.80 -26.98 -7.27
N ALA A 252 -6.39 -27.32 -6.05
CA ALA A 252 -7.12 -27.02 -4.83
C ALA A 252 -6.26 -26.13 -3.93
N ILE A 253 -6.87 -25.06 -3.41
CA ILE A 253 -6.23 -24.13 -2.48
C ILE A 253 -6.96 -24.22 -1.16
N THR A 254 -6.24 -24.59 -0.11
CA THR A 254 -6.78 -24.69 1.25
C THR A 254 -6.29 -23.47 2.05
N TYR A 255 -7.20 -22.84 2.78
CA TYR A 255 -6.90 -21.70 3.62
C TYR A 255 -7.56 -21.84 5.01
N ALA A 256 -6.95 -21.20 6.00
CA ALA A 256 -7.49 -21.16 7.35
C ALA A 256 -8.73 -20.27 7.42
N VAL A 257 -9.74 -20.71 8.14
CA VAL A 257 -10.98 -19.96 8.43
C VAL A 257 -10.96 -19.54 9.88
N ARG A 258 -11.54 -18.38 10.18
CA ARG A 258 -11.73 -17.94 11.55
C ARG A 258 -12.77 -18.82 12.26
N GLU A 259 -12.48 -19.17 13.51
CA GLU A 259 -13.38 -20.02 14.31
C GLU A 259 -14.71 -19.33 14.63
N ASP A 260 -14.69 -18.01 14.75
CA ASP A 260 -15.80 -17.15 15.20
C ASP A 260 -16.74 -16.69 14.08
N GLY A 261 -16.41 -16.91 12.82
CA GLY A 261 -17.16 -16.32 11.71
C GLY A 261 -17.38 -17.18 10.48
N GLY A 262 -16.78 -18.36 10.42
CA GLY A 262 -16.94 -19.24 9.27
C GLY A 262 -16.31 -18.74 7.97
N ALA A 263 -16.68 -19.36 6.85
CA ALA A 263 -16.11 -19.05 5.54
C ALA A 263 -16.57 -17.67 5.00
N GLU A 264 -17.79 -17.25 5.32
CA GLU A 264 -18.38 -16.01 4.79
C GLU A 264 -17.72 -14.72 5.34
N THR A 265 -17.12 -14.80 6.52
CA THR A 265 -16.44 -13.68 7.15
C THR A 265 -14.92 -13.75 7.04
N THR A 266 -14.38 -14.83 6.48
CA THR A 266 -12.95 -15.03 6.31
C THR A 266 -12.46 -14.33 5.04
N ASN A 267 -11.47 -13.46 5.20
CA ASN A 267 -10.84 -12.79 4.06
C ASN A 267 -10.13 -13.80 3.15
N ILE A 268 -10.55 -13.86 1.88
CA ILE A 268 -10.02 -14.79 0.87
C ILE A 268 -9.22 -14.12 -0.24
N VAL A 269 -8.85 -12.86 -0.07
CA VAL A 269 -8.08 -12.09 -1.07
C VAL A 269 -6.78 -12.81 -1.43
N LYS A 270 -6.04 -13.32 -0.44
CA LYS A 270 -4.80 -14.08 -0.70
C LYS A 270 -5.05 -15.39 -1.47
N PRO A 271 -5.99 -16.27 -1.07
CA PRO A 271 -6.37 -17.42 -1.87
C PRO A 271 -6.77 -17.10 -3.30
N VAL A 272 -7.55 -16.01 -3.51
CA VAL A 272 -7.96 -15.56 -4.85
C VAL A 272 -6.75 -15.13 -5.68
N TYR A 273 -5.84 -14.34 -5.14
CA TYR A 273 -4.62 -13.96 -5.85
C TYR A 273 -3.75 -15.17 -6.20
N HIS A 274 -3.70 -16.16 -5.32
CA HIS A 274 -2.93 -17.38 -5.57
C HIS A 274 -3.54 -18.20 -6.71
N ALA A 275 -4.88 -18.37 -6.69
CA ALA A 275 -5.62 -19.03 -7.76
C ALA A 275 -5.45 -18.31 -9.11
N ALA A 276 -5.61 -16.99 -9.12
CA ALA A 276 -5.47 -16.17 -10.31
C ALA A 276 -4.05 -16.22 -10.89
N TRP A 277 -3.03 -16.20 -10.03
CA TRP A 277 -1.64 -16.35 -10.45
C TRP A 277 -1.40 -17.71 -11.11
N LEU A 278 -1.84 -18.81 -10.49
CA LEU A 278 -1.71 -20.15 -11.05
C LEU A 278 -2.45 -20.28 -12.37
N ALA A 279 -3.70 -19.81 -12.43
CA ALA A 279 -4.50 -19.82 -13.64
C ALA A 279 -3.80 -19.06 -14.78
N SER A 280 -3.31 -17.87 -14.50
CA SER A 280 -2.59 -17.03 -15.48
C SER A 280 -1.31 -17.70 -16.00
N ARG A 281 -0.51 -18.32 -15.09
CA ARG A 281 0.76 -18.95 -15.48
C ARG A 281 0.60 -20.25 -16.24
N LEU A 282 -0.49 -20.99 -15.96
CA LEU A 282 -0.75 -22.29 -16.57
C LEU A 282 -1.72 -22.20 -17.76
N GLY A 283 -2.20 -21.01 -18.12
CA GLY A 283 -3.20 -20.82 -19.18
C GLY A 283 -4.51 -21.54 -18.88
N MET A 284 -4.89 -21.60 -17.59
CA MET A 284 -6.12 -22.27 -17.15
C MET A 284 -7.26 -21.27 -17.06
N ARG A 285 -8.49 -21.73 -17.32
CA ARG A 285 -9.71 -20.97 -17.11
C ARG A 285 -10.43 -21.43 -15.85
N VAL A 286 -11.05 -20.52 -15.15
CA VAL A 286 -11.95 -20.83 -14.04
C VAL A 286 -13.27 -21.30 -14.65
N GLU A 287 -13.67 -22.56 -14.39
CA GLU A 287 -14.92 -23.14 -14.92
C GLU A 287 -16.05 -23.10 -13.91
N LYS A 288 -15.72 -23.13 -12.64
CA LYS A 288 -16.68 -23.05 -11.56
C LYS A 288 -16.29 -21.95 -10.60
N PRO A 289 -17.26 -21.24 -10.05
CA PRO A 289 -17.01 -20.22 -9.06
C PRO A 289 -16.23 -20.79 -7.87
N LEU A 290 -15.55 -19.90 -7.15
CA LEU A 290 -14.88 -20.24 -5.90
C LEU A 290 -15.94 -20.64 -4.89
N ALA A 291 -16.13 -21.95 -4.68
CA ALA A 291 -17.05 -22.47 -3.69
C ALA A 291 -16.27 -23.15 -2.56
N PRO A 292 -16.71 -23.03 -1.29
CA PRO A 292 -16.16 -23.81 -0.21
C PRO A 292 -16.48 -25.31 -0.47
N LEU A 293 -15.49 -26.18 -0.30
CA LEU A 293 -15.75 -27.62 -0.35
C LEU A 293 -16.60 -28.03 0.86
N ALA A 294 -17.70 -28.76 0.59
CA ALA A 294 -18.65 -29.21 1.59
C ALA A 294 -18.08 -30.23 2.61
N SER A 295 -16.85 -30.67 2.45
CA SER A 295 -16.16 -31.54 3.40
C SER A 295 -14.83 -30.99 3.82
N PRO A 296 -14.60 -30.77 5.12
CA PRO A 296 -13.28 -30.42 5.60
C PRO A 296 -12.32 -31.57 5.36
N VAL A 297 -11.38 -31.41 4.46
CA VAL A 297 -10.16 -32.21 4.48
C VAL A 297 -9.47 -31.85 5.78
N ARG A 298 -9.56 -32.72 6.79
CA ARG A 298 -8.78 -32.54 8.01
C ARG A 298 -7.30 -32.73 7.65
N PRO A 299 -6.46 -31.68 7.68
CA PRO A 299 -5.04 -31.90 7.71
C PRO A 299 -4.74 -32.60 9.04
N SER A 300 -3.97 -33.66 9.00
CA SER A 300 -3.42 -34.27 10.21
C SER A 300 -2.46 -33.27 10.85
N ALA A 301 -2.95 -32.57 11.89
CA ALA A 301 -2.27 -31.62 12.79
C ALA A 301 -1.73 -30.31 12.19
N PRO A 302 -1.63 -29.23 12.93
CA PRO A 302 -1.72 -29.04 14.37
C PRO A 302 -2.89 -28.13 14.81
N ARG A 303 -3.19 -28.20 16.04
CA ARG A 303 -4.26 -27.59 16.83
C ARG A 303 -4.29 -26.06 16.79
N HIS A 304 -4.88 -25.42 15.77
CA HIS A 304 -5.38 -24.04 15.85
C HIS A 304 -6.13 -23.71 14.55
N GLY A 305 -7.44 -23.58 14.64
CA GLY A 305 -8.33 -23.09 13.57
C GLY A 305 -8.76 -24.15 12.56
N GLY A 306 -10.04 -24.18 12.25
CA GLY A 306 -10.59 -25.01 11.18
C GLY A 306 -10.06 -24.59 9.81
N ALA A 307 -9.75 -25.54 8.92
CA ALA A 307 -9.36 -25.27 7.55
C ALA A 307 -10.54 -25.57 6.62
N ALA A 308 -10.95 -24.59 5.81
CA ALA A 308 -11.88 -24.81 4.71
C ALA A 308 -11.11 -24.87 3.39
N PRO A 309 -11.27 -25.93 2.59
CA PRO A 309 -10.65 -25.99 1.28
C PRO A 309 -11.44 -25.15 0.27
N LEU A 310 -10.74 -24.28 -0.47
CA LEU A 310 -11.26 -23.64 -1.66
C LEU A 310 -10.95 -24.54 -2.85
N ALA A 311 -11.94 -25.17 -3.44
CA ALA A 311 -11.73 -25.91 -4.67
C ALA A 311 -12.17 -25.06 -5.86
N THR A 312 -11.22 -24.74 -6.72
CA THR A 312 -11.49 -24.15 -8.02
C THR A 312 -11.17 -25.20 -9.09
N ALA A 313 -12.16 -25.60 -9.88
CA ALA A 313 -11.90 -26.44 -11.03
C ALA A 313 -11.33 -25.58 -12.15
N LEU A 314 -10.02 -25.66 -12.35
CA LEU A 314 -9.34 -24.98 -13.43
C LEU A 314 -9.18 -25.94 -14.61
N ARG A 315 -9.69 -25.60 -15.80
CA ARG A 315 -9.42 -26.33 -17.06
C ARG A 315 -8.48 -25.61 -17.96
N ARG A 316 -7.70 -26.39 -18.67
CA ARG A 316 -6.76 -25.91 -19.67
C ARG A 316 -7.50 -25.61 -20.98
N GLY A 317 -7.65 -24.35 -21.33
CA GLY A 317 -8.02 -23.92 -22.67
C GLY A 317 -6.78 -23.47 -23.42
N GLY A 318 -6.62 -23.88 -24.69
CA GLY A 318 -5.50 -23.46 -25.50
C GLY A 318 -5.51 -21.96 -25.75
N ALA A 319 -4.76 -21.22 -24.95
CA ALA A 319 -4.49 -19.80 -25.13
C ALA A 319 -2.98 -19.56 -24.97
N GLN A 320 -2.43 -18.79 -25.88
CA GLN A 320 -1.03 -18.39 -25.90
C GLN A 320 -0.60 -17.75 -24.58
N LEU A 321 0.53 -18.20 -24.06
CA LEU A 321 1.24 -17.55 -22.96
C LEU A 321 1.62 -16.12 -23.37
N VAL A 322 0.98 -15.14 -22.77
CA VAL A 322 1.43 -13.75 -22.82
C VAL A 322 2.42 -13.57 -21.67
N ALA A 323 3.69 -13.47 -22.02
CA ALA A 323 4.75 -13.10 -21.09
C ALA A 323 4.60 -11.62 -20.71
N GLY A 324 4.10 -11.35 -19.51
CA GLY A 324 4.02 -10.00 -18.97
C GLY A 324 3.55 -10.06 -17.52
N GLY A 325 4.36 -9.51 -16.60
CA GLY A 325 4.20 -9.61 -15.14
C GLY A 325 2.98 -8.92 -14.50
N ARG A 326 1.85 -8.82 -15.21
CA ARG A 326 0.56 -8.38 -14.67
C ARG A 326 -0.38 -9.57 -14.62
N ILE A 327 -0.98 -9.83 -13.46
CA ILE A 327 -2.13 -10.72 -13.40
C ILE A 327 -3.25 -9.97 -14.15
N PRO A 328 -3.82 -10.52 -15.22
CA PRO A 328 -4.92 -9.84 -15.91
C PRO A 328 -6.06 -9.72 -14.90
N VAL A 329 -6.47 -8.50 -14.60
CA VAL A 329 -7.65 -8.22 -13.78
C VAL A 329 -8.87 -8.97 -14.33
N GLN A 330 -8.96 -9.11 -15.64
CA GLN A 330 -9.96 -9.92 -16.34
C GLN A 330 -10.03 -11.39 -15.90
N ALA A 331 -8.91 -12.02 -15.50
CA ALA A 331 -8.97 -13.39 -14.97
C ALA A 331 -9.56 -13.45 -13.55
N ILE A 332 -9.39 -12.38 -12.76
CA ILE A 332 -10.02 -12.22 -11.45
C ILE A 332 -11.51 -11.91 -11.65
N LEU A 333 -11.87 -11.01 -12.57
CA LEU A 333 -13.24 -10.65 -12.89
C LEU A 333 -14.02 -11.84 -13.46
N ALA A 334 -13.46 -12.60 -14.38
CA ALA A 334 -14.10 -13.80 -14.91
C ALA A 334 -14.34 -14.87 -13.83
N ALA A 335 -13.46 -14.95 -12.81
CA ALA A 335 -13.67 -15.83 -11.65
C ALA A 335 -14.77 -15.32 -10.71
N LEU A 336 -15.02 -14.01 -10.71
CA LEU A 336 -16.02 -13.35 -9.87
C LEU A 336 -17.39 -13.29 -10.58
N ASP A 337 -17.44 -13.06 -11.88
CA ASP A 337 -18.66 -12.99 -12.69
C ASP A 337 -19.35 -14.37 -12.82
N ALA A 338 -18.56 -15.43 -12.90
CA ALA A 338 -19.07 -16.81 -12.86
C ALA A 338 -19.83 -17.14 -11.54
N THR A 339 -19.60 -16.37 -10.46
CA THR A 339 -20.30 -16.56 -9.17
C THR A 339 -21.70 -15.92 -9.17
N GLU A 340 -21.92 -14.85 -9.92
CA GLU A 340 -23.22 -14.14 -9.97
C GLU A 340 -24.24 -14.82 -10.90
N GLU A 341 -23.78 -15.47 -11.95
CA GLU A 341 -24.68 -16.22 -12.84
C GLU A 341 -25.25 -17.46 -12.17
N ASP A 342 -24.44 -18.20 -11.40
CA ASP A 342 -24.85 -19.42 -10.69
C ASP A 342 -25.80 -19.14 -9.50
N GLU A 343 -25.64 -17.97 -8.84
CA GLU A 343 -26.58 -17.53 -7.78
C GLU A 343 -27.92 -17.06 -8.34
N ARG A 344 -27.99 -16.60 -9.58
CA ARG A 344 -29.25 -16.24 -10.25
C ARG A 344 -30.00 -17.46 -10.77
N GLU A 345 -29.31 -18.45 -11.32
CA GLU A 345 -29.93 -19.72 -11.75
C GLU A 345 -30.49 -20.52 -10.58
N THR A 346 -29.80 -20.53 -9.41
CA THR A 346 -30.27 -21.25 -8.19
C THR A 346 -31.48 -20.57 -7.53
N ARG A 347 -31.78 -19.29 -7.86
CA ARG A 347 -32.99 -18.59 -7.34
C ARG A 347 -34.21 -18.69 -8.24
N VAL A 348 -34.10 -19.30 -9.40
CA VAL A 348 -35.19 -19.45 -10.40
C VAL A 348 -35.77 -20.85 -10.40
N GLU A 349 -35.18 -21.83 -9.72
CA GLU A 349 -35.75 -23.14 -9.41
C GLU A 349 -36.31 -23.18 -7.96
#